data_f4978bb227d9887fc119132f1ef3fd25
#
_entry.id   f4978bb227d9887fc119132f1ef3fd25
#
_cell.length_a   1.000
_cell.length_b   1.000
_cell.length_c   1.000
_cell.angle_alpha   90.00
_cell.angle_beta   90.00
_cell.angle_gamma   90.00
#
_symmetry.space_group_name_H-M   'P 1'
#
loop_
_entity.id
_entity.type
_entity.pdbx_description
1 polymer ?
#
loop_
_entity_poly.entity_id
_entity_poly.type
_entity_poly.pdbx_seq_one_letter_code
_entity_poly.pdbx_strand_id
1 'polypeptide(L)'
;SGGLDTSFCVKYLSEEKGYDVYTAIANTGGFSKPELERIEQRALELGAVKHATLDIEQEYYEKSIRYMIFGNVLRNGTYPISVSSERIFQAIAIIEYAKRIGADAVAHGSTGAGNDQVRFDLTFQILAPEIEIITPTRDMTLTREYEIDYLRRHGFTADFKKMEYSINKGLWGTSIGGKETLRSEETLPEEAYPSQITAQGEERLTIAFEQGEITAVNGTPYTDKVEAIRAVEAIGSRYGIGRDMHIGDTIIGIKG
;
A
#
# COMPACT_ATOMS: atom_id res chain seq x y z
N SER A 1 -6.73 -4.91 -1.14
CA SER A 1 -6.38 -3.66 -0.45
C SER A 1 -7.60 -2.92 0.14
N GLY A 2 -8.83 -3.29 -0.21
CA GLY A 2 -10.05 -2.61 0.23
C GLY A 2 -10.31 -1.25 -0.43
N GLY A 3 -9.55 -0.87 -1.44
CA GLY A 3 -9.78 0.31 -2.28
C GLY A 3 -10.88 0.09 -3.33
N LEU A 4 -11.21 1.15 -4.09
CA LEU A 4 -12.24 1.12 -5.10
C LEU A 4 -12.01 0.03 -6.15
N ASP A 5 -10.88 0.11 -6.85
CA ASP A 5 -10.53 -0.78 -7.95
C ASP A 5 -10.50 -2.26 -7.52
N THR A 6 -9.98 -2.54 -6.34
CA THR A 6 -9.95 -3.90 -5.77
C THR A 6 -11.37 -4.37 -5.42
N SER A 7 -12.21 -3.49 -4.86
CA SER A 7 -13.61 -3.81 -4.55
C SER A 7 -14.40 -4.12 -5.81
N PHE A 8 -14.18 -3.34 -6.87
CA PHE A 8 -14.75 -3.61 -8.19
C PHE A 8 -14.30 -4.99 -8.71
N CYS A 9 -13.00 -5.28 -8.69
CA CYS A 9 -12.48 -6.58 -9.14
C CYS A 9 -13.13 -7.75 -8.42
N VAL A 10 -13.25 -7.70 -7.09
CA VAL A 10 -13.88 -8.77 -6.31
C VAL A 10 -15.33 -8.98 -6.77
N LYS A 11 -16.12 -7.91 -6.84
CA LYS A 11 -17.53 -7.98 -7.21
C LYS A 11 -17.73 -8.47 -8.65
N TYR A 12 -16.95 -7.93 -9.58
CA TYR A 12 -17.01 -8.30 -10.99
C TYR A 12 -16.64 -9.77 -11.23
N LEU A 13 -15.54 -10.23 -10.64
CA LEU A 13 -15.07 -11.59 -10.83
C LEU A 13 -15.99 -12.62 -10.19
N SER A 14 -16.58 -12.32 -9.03
CA SER A 14 -17.50 -13.24 -8.36
C SER A 14 -18.88 -13.31 -9.04
N GLU A 15 -19.49 -12.18 -9.39
CA GLU A 15 -20.86 -12.15 -9.90
C GLU A 15 -20.96 -12.31 -11.43
N GLU A 16 -20.09 -11.60 -12.18
CA GLU A 16 -20.18 -11.60 -13.64
C GLU A 16 -19.40 -12.75 -14.28
N LYS A 17 -18.27 -13.13 -13.65
CA LYS A 17 -17.43 -14.22 -14.16
C LYS A 17 -17.70 -15.54 -13.47
N GLY A 18 -18.38 -15.54 -12.32
CA GLY A 18 -18.70 -16.75 -11.56
C GLY A 18 -17.48 -17.44 -10.97
N TYR A 19 -16.42 -16.69 -10.68
CA TYR A 19 -15.20 -17.25 -10.09
C TYR A 19 -15.32 -17.37 -8.56
N ASP A 20 -14.69 -18.39 -8.02
CA ASP A 20 -14.44 -18.49 -6.58
C ASP A 20 -13.30 -17.53 -6.20
N VAL A 21 -13.66 -16.33 -5.73
CA VAL A 21 -12.69 -15.25 -5.45
C VAL A 21 -12.16 -15.39 -4.03
N TYR A 22 -10.85 -15.63 -3.94
CA TYR A 22 -10.08 -15.57 -2.69
C TYR A 22 -9.35 -14.23 -2.65
N THR A 23 -9.61 -13.41 -1.65
CA THR A 23 -8.95 -12.12 -1.50
C THR A 23 -7.79 -12.21 -0.53
N ALA A 24 -6.76 -11.40 -0.76
CA ALA A 24 -5.65 -11.27 0.17
C ALA A 24 -5.18 -9.82 0.29
N ILE A 25 -4.72 -9.45 1.49
CA ILE A 25 -4.00 -8.20 1.75
C ILE A 25 -2.63 -8.54 2.34
N ALA A 26 -1.57 -8.03 1.73
CA ALA A 26 -0.24 -8.10 2.30
C ALA A 26 -0.02 -6.87 3.19
N ASN A 27 0.01 -7.09 4.50
CA ASN A 27 0.23 -6.04 5.48
C ASN A 27 1.73 -5.75 5.64
N THR A 28 2.12 -4.56 5.25
CA THR A 28 3.48 -4.00 5.37
C THR A 28 3.60 -3.00 6.53
N GLY A 29 2.68 -3.06 7.50
CA GLY A 29 2.66 -2.19 8.68
C GLY A 29 1.79 -0.94 8.55
N GLY A 30 1.02 -0.82 7.46
CA GLY A 30 0.18 0.34 7.21
C GLY A 30 -1.23 0.27 7.80
N PHE A 31 -1.66 -0.89 8.27
CA PHE A 31 -3.01 -1.12 8.75
C PHE A 31 -3.05 -1.52 10.21
N SER A 32 -3.96 -0.92 10.97
CA SER A 32 -4.30 -1.38 12.31
C SER A 32 -5.18 -2.63 12.26
N LYS A 33 -5.20 -3.40 13.33
CA LYS A 33 -6.03 -4.61 13.42
C LYS A 33 -7.52 -4.34 13.11
N PRO A 34 -8.18 -3.28 13.65
CA PRO A 34 -9.57 -2.97 13.29
C PRO A 34 -9.75 -2.61 11.80
N GLU A 35 -8.73 -2.05 11.14
CA GLU A 35 -8.79 -1.78 9.69
C GLU A 35 -8.73 -3.07 8.89
N LEU A 36 -7.86 -4.00 9.26
CA LEU A 36 -7.76 -5.32 8.63
C LEU A 36 -9.07 -6.11 8.77
N GLU A 37 -9.68 -6.12 9.96
CA GLU A 37 -10.98 -6.75 10.20
C GLU A 37 -12.09 -6.14 9.31
N ARG A 38 -12.12 -4.82 9.14
CA ARG A 38 -13.08 -4.16 8.23
C ARG A 38 -12.82 -4.50 6.76
N ILE A 39 -11.54 -4.65 6.36
CA ILE A 39 -11.19 -5.05 5.00
C ILE A 39 -11.65 -6.47 4.71
N GLU A 40 -11.46 -7.39 5.66
CA GLU A 40 -11.94 -8.77 5.56
C GLU A 40 -13.47 -8.81 5.43
N GLN A 41 -14.18 -8.16 6.34
CA GLN A 41 -15.64 -8.10 6.28
C GLN A 41 -16.12 -7.56 4.93
N ARG A 42 -15.55 -6.46 4.45
CA ARG A 42 -15.88 -5.89 3.14
C ARG A 42 -15.62 -6.85 1.99
N ALA A 43 -14.51 -7.58 2.03
CA ALA A 43 -14.19 -8.55 0.99
C ALA A 43 -15.25 -9.66 0.89
N LEU A 44 -15.70 -10.16 2.04
CA LEU A 44 -16.76 -11.18 2.12
C LEU A 44 -18.11 -10.62 1.65
N GLU A 45 -18.47 -9.41 2.03
CA GLU A 45 -19.70 -8.73 1.56
C GLU A 45 -19.70 -8.50 0.05
N LEU A 46 -18.53 -8.34 -0.57
CA LEU A 46 -18.36 -8.19 -2.02
C LEU A 46 -18.44 -9.53 -2.79
N GLY A 47 -18.51 -10.65 -2.09
CA GLY A 47 -18.65 -11.98 -2.69
C GLY A 47 -17.36 -12.81 -2.70
N ALA A 48 -16.34 -12.42 -1.95
CA ALA A 48 -15.18 -13.29 -1.76
C ALA A 48 -15.55 -14.55 -0.96
N VAL A 49 -15.04 -15.69 -1.39
CA VAL A 49 -15.19 -16.97 -0.67
C VAL A 49 -14.40 -16.94 0.63
N LYS A 50 -13.24 -16.31 0.62
CA LYS A 50 -12.34 -16.19 1.76
C LYS A 50 -11.45 -14.97 1.63
N HIS A 51 -11.06 -14.40 2.77
CA HIS A 51 -10.04 -13.37 2.88
C HIS A 51 -8.82 -13.89 3.65
N ALA A 52 -7.64 -13.39 3.31
CA ALA A 52 -6.40 -13.65 4.03
C ALA A 52 -5.64 -12.33 4.28
N THR A 53 -5.26 -12.10 5.53
CA THR A 53 -4.27 -11.10 5.89
C THR A 53 -2.90 -11.76 5.96
N LEU A 54 -1.99 -11.33 5.11
CA LEU A 54 -0.61 -11.79 5.03
C LEU A 54 0.26 -10.76 5.75
N ASP A 55 0.69 -11.09 6.95
CA ASP A 55 1.59 -10.22 7.71
C ASP A 55 3.03 -10.44 7.20
N ILE A 56 3.60 -9.39 6.62
CA ILE A 56 4.95 -9.42 6.04
C ILE A 56 5.84 -8.29 6.58
N GLU A 57 5.46 -7.68 7.70
CA GLU A 57 6.17 -6.52 8.25
C GLU A 57 7.64 -6.83 8.58
N GLN A 58 7.87 -7.94 9.29
CA GLN A 58 9.22 -8.37 9.67
C GLN A 58 10.04 -8.76 8.44
N GLU A 59 9.44 -9.51 7.51
CA GLU A 59 10.13 -9.90 6.28
C GLU A 59 10.50 -8.68 5.43
N TYR A 60 9.60 -7.70 5.34
CA TYR A 60 9.84 -6.45 4.61
C TYR A 60 10.96 -5.63 5.28
N TYR A 61 11.00 -5.58 6.62
CA TYR A 61 12.12 -4.98 7.33
C TYR A 61 13.43 -5.70 7.03
N GLU A 62 13.49 -7.00 7.26
CA GLU A 62 14.73 -7.79 7.16
C GLU A 62 15.32 -7.86 5.76
N LYS A 63 14.46 -7.95 4.74
CA LYS A 63 14.90 -8.13 3.35
C LYS A 63 14.99 -6.83 2.54
N SER A 64 14.47 -5.71 3.04
CA SER A 64 14.46 -4.44 2.32
C SER A 64 14.82 -3.25 3.19
N ILE A 65 14.00 -2.89 4.18
CA ILE A 65 14.12 -1.63 4.90
C ILE A 65 15.49 -1.48 5.57
N ARG A 66 15.98 -2.52 6.25
CA ARG A 66 17.29 -2.47 6.92
C ARG A 66 18.43 -2.10 5.97
N TYR A 67 18.40 -2.59 4.73
CA TYR A 67 19.42 -2.27 3.73
C TYR A 67 19.28 -0.87 3.17
N MET A 68 18.06 -0.35 3.06
CA MET A 68 17.82 1.05 2.71
C MET A 68 18.33 1.99 3.80
N ILE A 69 18.18 1.61 5.08
CA ILE A 69 18.77 2.34 6.22
C ILE A 69 20.29 2.29 6.14
N PHE A 70 20.91 1.12 6.00
CA PHE A 70 22.37 0.97 5.94
C PHE A 70 23.00 1.76 4.81
N GLY A 71 22.34 1.75 3.63
CA GLY A 71 22.82 2.47 2.47
C GLY A 71 22.41 3.93 2.39
N ASN A 72 21.61 4.43 3.34
CA ASN A 72 20.94 5.74 3.26
C ASN A 72 20.34 5.97 1.85
N VAL A 73 19.55 4.99 1.39
CA VAL A 73 19.08 4.93 0.01
C VAL A 73 17.95 5.92 -0.21
N LEU A 74 18.26 7.00 -0.93
CA LEU A 74 17.30 8.03 -1.31
C LEU A 74 17.35 8.25 -2.82
N ARG A 75 16.22 8.07 -3.50
CA ARG A 75 16.11 8.45 -4.91
C ARG A 75 16.09 9.98 -5.01
N ASN A 76 16.90 10.53 -5.89
CA ASN A 76 17.08 11.98 -6.08
C ASN A 76 17.46 12.73 -4.78
N GLY A 77 18.06 12.03 -3.80
CA GLY A 77 18.47 12.61 -2.53
C GLY A 77 17.33 12.90 -1.53
N THR A 78 16.09 12.53 -1.84
CA THR A 78 14.90 12.85 -1.03
C THR A 78 13.96 11.67 -0.80
N TYR A 79 13.59 10.94 -1.85
CA TYR A 79 12.58 9.90 -1.77
C TYR A 79 13.13 8.57 -1.23
N PRO A 80 12.62 8.06 -0.08
CA PRO A 80 13.17 6.87 0.58
C PRO A 80 12.73 5.53 -0.05
N ILE A 81 12.23 5.55 -1.28
CA ILE A 81 11.79 4.37 -2.07
C ILE A 81 10.71 3.53 -1.35
N SER A 82 9.89 4.15 -0.52
CA SER A 82 8.91 3.46 0.31
C SER A 82 7.91 2.63 -0.50
N VAL A 83 7.10 3.28 -1.33
CA VAL A 83 6.03 2.59 -2.10
C VAL A 83 6.59 1.61 -3.10
N SER A 84 7.67 1.95 -3.80
CA SER A 84 8.22 1.08 -4.85
C SER A 84 8.79 -0.22 -4.29
N SER A 85 9.45 -0.20 -3.14
CA SER A 85 9.93 -1.43 -2.49
C SER A 85 8.78 -2.22 -1.89
N GLU A 86 7.85 -1.55 -1.22
CA GLU A 86 6.68 -2.15 -0.59
C GLU A 86 5.84 -2.97 -1.57
N ARG A 87 5.55 -2.43 -2.76
CA ARG A 87 4.74 -3.11 -3.78
C ARG A 87 5.34 -4.43 -4.25
N ILE A 88 6.66 -4.51 -4.34
CA ILE A 88 7.33 -5.76 -4.70
C ILE A 88 7.12 -6.82 -3.62
N PHE A 89 7.28 -6.47 -2.34
CA PHE A 89 7.04 -7.42 -1.25
C PHE A 89 5.57 -7.84 -1.15
N GLN A 90 4.64 -6.91 -1.38
CA GLN A 90 3.22 -7.23 -1.48
C GLN A 90 2.93 -8.20 -2.63
N ALA A 91 3.53 -7.97 -3.81
CA ALA A 91 3.36 -8.85 -4.96
C ALA A 91 3.91 -10.27 -4.68
N ILE A 92 5.10 -10.37 -4.09
CA ILE A 92 5.70 -11.66 -3.69
C ILE A 92 4.75 -12.41 -2.75
N ALA A 93 4.28 -11.78 -1.68
CA ALA A 93 3.40 -12.41 -0.72
C ALA A 93 2.07 -12.88 -1.34
N ILE A 94 1.49 -12.08 -2.22
CA ILE A 94 0.25 -12.41 -2.93
C ILE A 94 0.44 -13.62 -3.85
N ILE A 95 1.50 -13.63 -4.66
CA ILE A 95 1.70 -14.74 -5.60
C ILE A 95 2.07 -16.05 -4.88
N GLU A 96 2.81 -15.99 -3.78
CA GLU A 96 3.10 -17.15 -2.95
C GLU A 96 1.83 -17.68 -2.26
N TYR A 97 0.94 -16.79 -1.84
CA TYR A 97 -0.37 -17.17 -1.33
C TYR A 97 -1.21 -17.86 -2.41
N ALA A 98 -1.28 -17.29 -3.62
CA ALA A 98 -2.00 -17.87 -4.75
C ALA A 98 -1.50 -19.29 -5.07
N LYS A 99 -0.18 -19.50 -5.14
CA LYS A 99 0.42 -20.83 -5.32
C LYS A 99 0.03 -21.81 -4.21
N ARG A 100 0.06 -21.35 -2.96
CA ARG A 100 -0.26 -22.18 -1.79
C ARG A 100 -1.70 -22.66 -1.77
N ILE A 101 -2.63 -21.86 -2.26
CA ILE A 101 -4.06 -22.24 -2.34
C ILE A 101 -4.43 -22.92 -3.65
N GLY A 102 -3.50 -23.07 -4.60
CA GLY A 102 -3.75 -23.65 -5.91
C GLY A 102 -4.64 -22.79 -6.79
N ALA A 103 -4.47 -21.45 -6.75
CA ALA A 103 -5.27 -20.55 -7.58
C ALA A 103 -4.88 -20.67 -9.06
N ASP A 104 -5.86 -20.68 -9.94
CA ASP A 104 -5.66 -20.70 -11.41
C ASP A 104 -5.24 -19.33 -11.95
N ALA A 105 -5.66 -18.27 -11.27
CA ALA A 105 -5.36 -16.89 -11.66
C ALA A 105 -5.11 -15.98 -10.46
N VAL A 106 -4.40 -14.87 -10.70
CA VAL A 106 -4.23 -13.76 -9.76
C VAL A 106 -4.78 -12.48 -10.39
N ALA A 107 -5.56 -11.71 -9.61
CA ALA A 107 -6.17 -10.48 -10.09
C ALA A 107 -5.70 -9.26 -9.31
N HIS A 108 -5.56 -8.12 -10.00
CA HIS A 108 -5.34 -6.83 -9.38
C HIS A 108 -6.04 -5.69 -10.13
N GLY A 109 -6.35 -4.60 -9.41
CA GLY A 109 -7.06 -3.43 -9.94
C GLY A 109 -6.14 -2.28 -10.37
N SER A 110 -4.86 -2.52 -10.66
CA SER A 110 -3.97 -1.44 -11.10
C SER A 110 -4.34 -0.94 -12.48
N THR A 111 -4.40 0.39 -12.63
CA THR A 111 -4.67 1.04 -13.93
C THR A 111 -3.46 0.99 -14.85
N GLY A 112 -3.68 1.17 -16.16
CA GLY A 112 -2.63 1.20 -17.17
C GLY A 112 -1.67 2.39 -17.09
N ALA A 113 -2.02 3.43 -16.34
CA ALA A 113 -1.22 4.65 -16.22
C ALA A 113 -0.21 4.65 -15.07
N GLY A 114 -0.36 3.73 -14.07
CA GLY A 114 0.48 3.71 -12.88
C GLY A 114 1.66 2.75 -12.96
N ASN A 115 2.61 2.90 -12.04
CA ASN A 115 3.76 2.02 -11.93
C ASN A 115 3.44 0.66 -11.28
N ASP A 116 2.35 0.59 -10.50
CA ASP A 116 2.04 -0.60 -9.71
C ASP A 116 1.71 -1.80 -10.59
N GLN A 117 1.05 -1.59 -11.73
CA GLN A 117 0.79 -2.67 -12.69
C GLN A 117 2.10 -3.37 -13.13
N VAL A 118 3.15 -2.60 -13.42
CA VAL A 118 4.44 -3.17 -13.84
C VAL A 118 5.08 -3.98 -12.73
N ARG A 119 4.99 -3.49 -11.49
CA ARG A 119 5.55 -4.17 -10.32
C ARG A 119 4.83 -5.49 -10.03
N PHE A 120 3.49 -5.48 -10.08
CA PHE A 120 2.70 -6.69 -9.86
C PHE A 120 2.88 -7.68 -11.02
N ASP A 121 2.66 -7.25 -12.24
CA ASP A 121 2.76 -8.14 -13.42
C ASP A 121 4.13 -8.78 -13.53
N LEU A 122 5.21 -7.98 -13.43
CA LEU A 122 6.57 -8.51 -13.53
C LEU A 122 6.88 -9.52 -12.42
N THR A 123 6.48 -9.23 -11.18
CA THR A 123 6.69 -10.14 -10.06
C THR A 123 5.93 -11.45 -10.25
N PHE A 124 4.67 -11.38 -10.67
CA PHE A 124 3.84 -12.56 -10.91
C PHE A 124 4.39 -13.40 -12.05
N GLN A 125 4.74 -12.78 -13.18
CA GLN A 125 5.31 -13.47 -14.34
C GLN A 125 6.64 -14.17 -14.05
N ILE A 126 7.47 -13.60 -13.17
CA ILE A 126 8.75 -14.20 -12.78
C ILE A 126 8.55 -15.37 -11.81
N LEU A 127 7.66 -15.22 -10.81
CA LEU A 127 7.54 -16.17 -9.71
C LEU A 127 6.52 -17.28 -9.96
N ALA A 128 5.57 -17.06 -10.87
CA ALA A 128 4.52 -18.01 -11.23
C ALA A 128 4.04 -17.76 -12.66
N PRO A 129 4.87 -18.04 -13.69
CA PRO A 129 4.51 -17.80 -15.08
C PRO A 129 3.32 -18.66 -15.56
N GLU A 130 2.99 -19.71 -14.82
CA GLU A 130 1.84 -20.60 -15.08
C GLU A 130 0.50 -20.04 -14.58
N ILE A 131 0.50 -19.03 -13.70
CA ILE A 131 -0.73 -18.45 -13.14
C ILE A 131 -1.17 -17.28 -14.04
N GLU A 132 -2.41 -17.29 -14.48
CA GLU A 132 -3.00 -16.23 -15.29
C GLU A 132 -3.11 -14.91 -14.49
N ILE A 133 -2.78 -13.77 -15.13
CA ILE A 133 -2.94 -12.43 -14.54
C ILE A 133 -4.20 -11.79 -15.12
N ILE A 134 -5.15 -11.45 -14.25
CA ILE A 134 -6.43 -10.83 -14.62
C ILE A 134 -6.48 -9.39 -14.12
N THR A 135 -6.70 -8.44 -15.04
CA THR A 135 -6.63 -7.00 -14.72
C THR A 135 -7.85 -6.24 -15.25
N PRO A 136 -9.05 -6.45 -14.68
CA PRO A 136 -10.31 -5.95 -15.25
C PRO A 136 -10.34 -4.44 -15.44
N THR A 137 -9.86 -3.68 -14.46
CA THR A 137 -9.80 -2.21 -14.52
C THR A 137 -8.97 -1.72 -15.70
N ARG A 138 -7.81 -2.33 -15.93
CA ARG A 138 -6.91 -1.99 -17.04
C ARG A 138 -7.45 -2.47 -18.39
N ASP A 139 -7.84 -3.72 -18.45
CA ASP A 139 -8.22 -4.38 -19.70
C ASP A 139 -9.49 -3.78 -20.32
N MET A 140 -10.42 -3.35 -19.48
CA MET A 140 -11.62 -2.65 -19.89
C MET A 140 -11.47 -1.11 -19.91
N THR A 141 -10.30 -0.58 -19.55
CA THR A 141 -10.02 0.86 -19.50
C THR A 141 -11.07 1.62 -18.68
N LEU A 142 -11.37 1.12 -17.48
CA LEU A 142 -12.44 1.66 -16.66
C LEU A 142 -12.08 2.98 -16.00
N THR A 143 -13.12 3.83 -15.85
CA THR A 143 -13.03 5.05 -15.05
C THR A 143 -13.50 4.80 -13.62
N ARG A 144 -13.05 5.65 -12.69
CA ARG A 144 -13.49 5.60 -11.28
C ARG A 144 -15.01 5.74 -11.16
N GLU A 145 -15.62 6.61 -11.97
CA GLU A 145 -17.07 6.81 -12.00
C GLU A 145 -17.80 5.53 -12.38
N TYR A 146 -17.29 4.81 -13.38
CA TYR A 146 -17.87 3.53 -13.77
C TYR A 146 -17.82 2.49 -12.65
N GLU A 147 -16.67 2.36 -11.98
CA GLU A 147 -16.49 1.41 -10.86
C GLU A 147 -17.41 1.75 -9.68
N ILE A 148 -17.55 3.05 -9.35
CA ILE A 148 -18.46 3.52 -8.31
C ILE A 148 -19.91 3.19 -8.66
N ASP A 149 -20.35 3.49 -9.88
CA ASP A 149 -21.72 3.23 -10.32
C ASP A 149 -22.01 1.72 -10.43
N TYR A 150 -21.03 0.93 -10.85
CA TYR A 150 -21.11 -0.51 -10.85
C TYR A 150 -21.36 -1.06 -9.43
N LEU A 151 -20.52 -0.68 -8.48
CA LEU A 151 -20.63 -1.12 -7.09
C LEU A 151 -21.97 -0.69 -6.46
N ARG A 152 -22.44 0.54 -6.72
CA ARG A 152 -23.75 1.02 -6.26
C ARG A 152 -24.91 0.20 -6.81
N ARG A 153 -24.89 -0.13 -8.10
CA ARG A 153 -25.93 -0.98 -8.75
C ARG A 153 -25.99 -2.37 -8.16
N HIS A 154 -24.86 -2.88 -7.65
CA HIS A 154 -24.77 -4.18 -6.98
C HIS A 154 -24.93 -4.09 -5.44
N GLY A 155 -25.54 -3.00 -4.96
CA GLY A 155 -25.93 -2.85 -3.56
C GLY A 155 -24.78 -2.50 -2.60
N PHE A 156 -23.57 -2.22 -3.13
CA PHE A 156 -22.45 -1.83 -2.29
C PHE A 156 -22.41 -0.32 -2.07
N THR A 157 -22.47 0.09 -0.80
CA THR A 157 -22.36 1.50 -0.41
C THR A 157 -21.09 1.74 0.38
N ALA A 158 -20.27 2.66 -0.10
CA ALA A 158 -19.06 3.12 0.57
C ALA A 158 -19.03 4.65 0.60
N ASP A 159 -18.26 5.21 1.52
CA ASP A 159 -17.98 6.65 1.53
C ASP A 159 -16.94 6.98 0.44
N PHE A 160 -17.45 7.10 -0.79
CA PHE A 160 -16.61 7.37 -1.96
C PHE A 160 -15.92 8.73 -1.91
N LYS A 161 -16.39 9.67 -1.06
CA LYS A 161 -15.71 10.97 -0.87
C LYS A 161 -14.35 10.82 -0.19
N LYS A 162 -14.23 9.85 0.72
CA LYS A 162 -12.93 9.55 1.35
C LYS A 162 -11.91 8.92 0.41
N MET A 163 -12.32 8.54 -0.79
CA MET A 163 -11.48 7.95 -1.82
C MET A 163 -10.91 8.97 -2.82
N GLU A 164 -11.02 10.29 -2.55
CA GLU A 164 -10.47 11.34 -3.42
C GLU A 164 -8.94 11.27 -3.50
N TYR A 165 -8.29 10.81 -2.44
CA TYR A 165 -6.86 10.57 -2.41
C TYR A 165 -6.54 9.07 -2.52
N SER A 166 -5.47 8.75 -3.23
CA SER A 166 -4.85 7.43 -3.22
C SER A 166 -3.78 7.43 -2.14
N ILE A 167 -4.08 6.81 -1.00
CA ILE A 167 -3.16 6.74 0.14
C ILE A 167 -2.57 5.35 0.22
N ASN A 168 -1.23 5.26 0.12
CA ASN A 168 -0.48 4.04 0.33
C ASN A 168 0.33 4.20 1.61
N LYS A 169 -0.07 3.50 2.66
CA LYS A 169 0.57 3.54 3.98
C LYS A 169 1.24 2.22 4.28
N GLY A 170 2.49 2.28 4.68
CA GLY A 170 3.30 1.14 5.09
C GLY A 170 4.30 1.52 6.18
N LEU A 171 5.05 0.54 6.68
CA LEU A 171 6.05 0.74 7.73
C LEU A 171 7.13 1.77 7.36
N TRP A 172 7.53 1.82 6.09
CA TRP A 172 8.64 2.68 5.63
C TRP A 172 8.19 4.04 5.09
N GLY A 173 6.91 4.30 5.07
CA GLY A 173 6.37 5.60 4.68
C GLY A 173 4.98 5.54 4.09
N THR A 174 4.43 6.72 3.90
CA THR A 174 3.10 6.92 3.32
C THR A 174 3.22 7.78 2.08
N SER A 175 2.57 7.39 1.00
CA SER A 175 2.40 8.28 -0.15
C SER A 175 0.93 8.67 -0.33
N ILE A 176 0.71 9.91 -0.70
CA ILE A 176 -0.62 10.48 -0.94
C ILE A 176 -0.60 11.02 -2.36
N GLY A 177 -1.54 10.57 -3.19
CA GLY A 177 -1.70 11.03 -4.56
C GLY A 177 -3.16 11.38 -4.86
N GLY A 178 -3.39 12.14 -5.91
CA GLY A 178 -4.72 12.61 -6.31
C GLY A 178 -4.96 14.08 -5.97
N LYS A 179 -6.06 14.66 -6.47
CA LYS A 179 -6.47 16.05 -6.21
C LYS A 179 -5.32 17.06 -6.44
N GLU A 180 -4.89 17.75 -5.36
CA GLU A 180 -3.84 18.77 -5.41
C GLU A 180 -2.51 18.22 -5.91
N THR A 181 -2.20 16.95 -5.65
CA THR A 181 -0.95 16.33 -6.11
C THR A 181 -0.86 16.08 -7.62
N LEU A 182 -1.93 16.39 -8.37
CA LEU A 182 -1.92 16.37 -9.83
C LEU A 182 -1.21 17.59 -10.43
N ARG A 183 -0.88 18.57 -9.59
CA ARG A 183 -0.21 19.81 -9.97
C ARG A 183 0.97 20.05 -9.05
N SER A 184 2.11 20.38 -9.62
CA SER A 184 3.36 20.61 -8.86
C SER A 184 3.37 21.92 -8.06
N GLU A 185 2.49 22.86 -8.39
CA GLU A 185 2.36 24.15 -7.71
C GLU A 185 1.38 24.13 -6.52
N GLU A 186 0.64 23.05 -6.34
CA GLU A 186 -0.32 22.90 -5.24
C GLU A 186 0.24 22.03 -4.13
N THR A 187 -0.04 22.39 -2.88
CA THR A 187 0.35 21.61 -1.69
C THR A 187 -0.87 20.90 -1.11
N LEU A 188 -0.62 19.74 -0.48
CA LEU A 188 -1.66 19.02 0.24
C LEU A 188 -2.17 19.84 1.41
N PRO A 189 -3.49 19.94 1.62
CA PRO A 189 -4.07 20.52 2.81
C PRO A 189 -3.79 19.62 4.04
N GLU A 190 -3.73 20.21 5.24
CA GLU A 190 -3.38 19.46 6.46
C GLU A 190 -4.28 18.25 6.70
N GLU A 191 -5.57 18.39 6.44
CA GLU A 191 -6.56 17.32 6.62
C GLU A 191 -6.39 16.11 5.71
N ALA A 192 -5.62 16.24 4.62
CA ALA A 192 -5.32 15.12 3.71
C ALA A 192 -4.23 14.19 4.25
N TYR A 193 -3.44 14.62 5.23
CA TYR A 193 -2.43 13.77 5.83
C TYR A 193 -3.07 12.75 6.79
N PRO A 194 -2.64 11.47 6.77
CA PRO A 194 -3.16 10.44 7.67
C PRO A 194 -2.89 10.71 9.16
N SER A 195 -1.81 11.43 9.45
CA SER A 195 -1.50 11.90 10.81
C SER A 195 -1.43 13.42 10.84
N GLN A 196 -2.18 14.02 11.77
CA GLN A 196 -2.27 15.46 11.93
C GLN A 196 -1.14 15.98 12.81
N ILE A 197 -0.70 17.23 12.60
CA ILE A 197 0.23 17.91 13.51
C ILE A 197 -0.50 18.24 14.81
N THR A 198 -0.06 17.65 15.91
CA THR A 198 -0.66 17.81 17.23
C THR A 198 0.30 18.37 18.27
N ALA A 199 1.60 18.33 18.00
CA ALA A 199 2.60 18.86 18.91
C ALA A 199 2.93 20.32 18.60
N GLN A 200 3.33 21.08 19.65
CA GLN A 200 3.81 22.45 19.56
C GLN A 200 5.18 22.56 20.22
N GLY A 201 5.98 23.52 19.78
CA GLY A 201 7.32 23.73 20.30
C GLY A 201 8.34 22.70 19.80
N GLU A 202 9.32 22.40 20.61
CA GLU A 202 10.45 21.51 20.28
C GLU A 202 10.50 20.33 21.25
N GLU A 203 10.81 19.15 20.72
CA GLU A 203 11.09 17.94 21.49
C GLU A 203 12.41 17.34 21.00
N ARG A 204 13.25 16.87 21.93
CA ARG A 204 14.50 16.18 21.58
C ARG A 204 14.22 14.70 21.41
N LEU A 205 14.47 14.17 20.23
CA LEU A 205 14.47 12.74 19.94
C LEU A 205 15.90 12.21 19.96
N THR A 206 16.14 11.18 20.75
CA THR A 206 17.42 10.45 20.79
C THR A 206 17.22 9.06 20.23
N ILE A 207 17.97 8.70 19.19
CA ILE A 207 17.94 7.36 18.58
C ILE A 207 19.35 6.76 18.73
N ALA A 208 19.44 5.59 19.37
CA ALA A 208 20.67 4.84 19.46
C ALA A 208 20.75 3.80 18.35
N PHE A 209 21.93 3.64 17.78
CA PHE A 209 22.22 2.65 16.73
C PHE A 209 23.38 1.75 17.15
N GLU A 210 23.31 0.48 16.79
CA GLU A 210 24.40 -0.46 16.86
C GLU A 210 24.49 -1.21 15.53
N GLN A 211 25.66 -1.22 14.90
CA GLN A 211 25.90 -1.86 13.58
C GLN A 211 24.89 -1.41 12.50
N GLY A 212 24.40 -0.16 12.58
CA GLY A 212 23.45 0.42 11.62
C GLY A 212 21.98 0.14 11.93
N GLU A 213 21.66 -0.63 12.94
CA GLU A 213 20.27 -0.90 13.37
C GLU A 213 19.89 -0.09 14.60
N ILE A 214 18.63 0.36 14.67
CA ILE A 214 18.10 1.06 15.84
C ILE A 214 18.07 0.11 17.03
N THR A 215 18.66 0.52 18.15
CA THR A 215 18.68 -0.26 19.40
C THR A 215 17.87 0.39 20.51
N ALA A 216 17.71 1.72 20.49
CA ALA A 216 16.86 2.40 21.46
C ALA A 216 16.29 3.71 20.89
N VAL A 217 15.14 4.12 21.42
CA VAL A 217 14.48 5.40 21.14
C VAL A 217 14.20 6.08 22.48
N ASN A 218 14.72 7.29 22.69
CA ASN A 218 14.62 8.04 23.95
C ASN A 218 15.02 7.20 25.20
N GLY A 219 16.06 6.36 25.05
CA GLY A 219 16.55 5.49 26.12
C GLY A 219 15.75 4.20 26.32
N THR A 220 14.62 4.02 25.68
CA THR A 220 13.87 2.76 25.69
C THR A 220 14.48 1.79 24.68
N PRO A 221 14.97 0.59 25.13
CA PRO A 221 15.57 -0.37 24.22
C PRO A 221 14.51 -1.11 23.39
N TYR A 222 14.85 -1.44 22.13
CA TYR A 222 14.04 -2.22 21.22
C TYR A 222 14.84 -3.38 20.62
N THR A 223 14.35 -4.59 20.86
CA THR A 223 14.83 -5.80 20.18
C THR A 223 14.19 -5.91 18.80
N ASP A 224 12.90 -5.64 18.74
CA ASP A 224 12.14 -5.59 17.51
C ASP A 224 12.35 -4.24 16.80
N LYS A 225 12.88 -4.28 15.58
CA LYS A 225 13.23 -3.10 14.79
C LYS A 225 11.99 -2.46 14.15
N VAL A 226 10.97 -3.23 13.87
CA VAL A 226 9.67 -2.73 13.40
C VAL A 226 9.05 -1.85 14.48
N GLU A 227 9.04 -2.32 15.73
CA GLU A 227 8.54 -1.52 16.85
C GLU A 227 9.39 -0.27 17.12
N ALA A 228 10.70 -0.35 16.92
CA ALA A 228 11.56 0.84 17.00
C ALA A 228 11.20 1.91 15.94
N ILE A 229 10.95 1.49 14.70
CA ILE A 229 10.50 2.39 13.63
C ILE A 229 9.15 3.02 13.98
N ARG A 230 8.19 2.23 14.48
CA ARG A 230 6.89 2.72 14.94
C ARG A 230 7.01 3.74 16.06
N ALA A 231 7.93 3.53 17.00
CA ALA A 231 8.18 4.48 18.07
C ALA A 231 8.72 5.82 17.55
N VAL A 232 9.61 5.80 16.56
CA VAL A 232 10.11 7.02 15.89
C VAL A 232 8.98 7.70 15.11
N GLU A 233 8.18 6.94 14.36
CA GLU A 233 7.02 7.46 13.62
C GLU A 233 6.03 8.15 14.57
N ALA A 234 5.69 7.50 15.69
CA ALA A 234 4.74 8.05 16.67
C ALA A 234 5.17 9.40 17.26
N ILE A 235 6.47 9.65 17.34
CA ILE A 235 7.01 10.94 17.78
C ILE A 235 7.03 11.93 16.61
N GLY A 236 7.66 11.55 15.49
CA GLY A 236 7.88 12.42 14.34
C GLY A 236 6.58 12.89 13.68
N SER A 237 5.58 12.03 13.57
CA SER A 237 4.30 12.35 12.94
C SER A 237 3.54 13.46 13.66
N ARG A 238 3.65 13.57 14.99
CA ARG A 238 3.03 14.65 15.76
C ARG A 238 3.57 16.03 15.40
N TYR A 239 4.80 16.10 14.91
CA TYR A 239 5.48 17.33 14.47
C TYR A 239 5.44 17.52 12.97
N GLY A 240 4.83 16.60 12.20
CA GLY A 240 4.85 16.62 10.74
C GLY A 240 6.23 16.39 10.12
N ILE A 241 7.15 15.75 10.86
CA ILE A 241 8.51 15.46 10.39
C ILE A 241 8.44 14.40 9.26
N GLY A 242 9.25 14.61 8.21
CA GLY A 242 9.35 13.70 7.07
C GLY A 242 8.30 13.92 5.98
N ARG A 243 7.49 14.97 6.08
CA ARG A 243 6.58 15.38 5.00
C ARG A 243 7.36 16.08 3.91
N ASP A 244 7.24 15.60 2.68
CA ASP A 244 7.89 16.17 1.50
C ASP A 244 7.06 15.92 0.25
N MET A 245 7.37 16.63 -0.83
CA MET A 245 6.74 16.46 -2.14
C MET A 245 7.75 15.85 -3.11
N HIS A 246 7.36 14.75 -3.74
CA HIS A 246 8.21 14.08 -4.72
C HIS A 246 7.53 14.10 -6.10
N ILE A 247 8.24 14.58 -7.09
CA ILE A 247 7.86 14.45 -8.49
C ILE A 247 8.47 13.14 -9.00
N GLY A 248 7.61 12.19 -9.32
CA GLY A 248 8.02 10.84 -9.72
C GLY A 248 8.01 10.64 -11.23
N ASP A 249 8.91 9.79 -11.71
CA ASP A 249 8.86 9.26 -13.07
C ASP A 249 7.94 8.05 -13.14
N THR A 250 7.37 7.78 -14.29
CA THR A 250 6.71 6.51 -14.56
C THR A 250 7.66 5.54 -15.24
N ILE A 251 7.48 4.25 -14.97
CA ILE A 251 8.29 3.19 -15.59
C ILE A 251 8.02 3.14 -17.11
N ILE A 252 6.77 3.37 -17.50
CA ILE A 252 6.33 3.30 -18.90
C ILE A 252 6.20 4.67 -19.58
N GLY A 253 6.52 5.76 -18.89
CA GLY A 253 6.52 7.12 -19.45
C GLY A 253 5.15 7.70 -19.79
N ILE A 254 4.05 7.12 -19.29
CA ILE A 254 2.69 7.59 -19.58
C ILE A 254 2.22 8.66 -18.59
N LYS A 255 2.78 8.66 -17.40
CA LYS A 255 2.38 9.57 -16.31
C LYS A 255 3.63 10.11 -15.62
N GLY A 256 3.79 11.40 -15.70
CA GLY A 256 4.83 12.14 -14.97
C GLY A 256 4.35 12.55 -13.59
#